data_f1fc6ce6101d5b79ed0405fef9ec79d4
#
_entry.id   f1fc6ce6101d5b79ed0405fef9ec79d4
#
_cell.length_a   1.000
_cell.length_b   1.000
_cell.length_c   1.000
_cell.angle_alpha   90.00
_cell.angle_beta   90.00
_cell.angle_gamma   90.00
#
_symmetry.space_group_name_H-M   'P 1'
#
loop_
_entity.id
_entity.type
_entity.pdbx_description
1 polymer ?
#
loop_
_entity_poly.entity_id
_entity_poly.type
_entity_poly.pdbx_seq_one_letter_code
_entity_poly.pdbx_strand_id
1 'polypeptide(L)'
;MIRERILTAFLLGAISGVLAFGFMAVTAPHRNVSDAPEIIQSTAAVEDAPAPSVPIYLQTDERWGGLPYAWGELSDSGCGLTCAAMAWSYFSGDEWTPVDMLNAVGNDYVQEGQNYMPGFCMWMHRQDDTVTSSVIYEDMEHALEDLSSGSLVFAEMQGQLEEGGRSYGGHIVLLTESDGQSVTIHDPCSPYALTLSYEQMAGVDWGYFISIGRS
;
A
#
# COMPACT_ATOMS: atom_id res chain seq x y z
N MET A 1 -42.66 -34.59 -3.85
CA MET A 1 -43.40 -34.06 -2.68
C MET A 1 -42.80 -32.68 -2.39
N ILE A 2 -43.21 -31.65 -3.04
CA ILE A 2 -44.22 -30.61 -2.91
C ILE A 2 -44.45 -30.22 -1.43
N ARG A 3 -44.06 -28.98 -1.11
CA ARG A 3 -44.73 -27.95 -0.30
C ARG A 3 -43.83 -26.72 -0.22
N GLU A 4 -44.15 -25.69 -0.93
CA GLU A 4 -45.04 -24.50 -0.77
C GLU A 4 -44.55 -23.48 0.28
N ARG A 5 -44.15 -22.35 -0.25
CA ARG A 5 -44.59 -20.94 -0.12
C ARG A 5 -45.03 -20.48 1.29
N ILE A 6 -44.40 -19.40 1.77
CA ILE A 6 -45.15 -18.29 2.41
C ILE A 6 -44.53 -16.96 1.97
N LEU A 7 -45.31 -16.21 1.22
CA LEU A 7 -45.18 -14.80 0.89
C LEU A 7 -45.90 -14.02 2.01
N THR A 8 -45.28 -13.03 2.60
CA THR A 8 -45.97 -12.06 3.43
C THR A 8 -45.57 -10.65 3.03
N ALA A 9 -46.45 -10.01 2.30
CA ALA A 9 -46.47 -8.57 2.02
C ALA A 9 -47.02 -7.83 3.25
N PHE A 10 -46.42 -6.70 3.61
CA PHE A 10 -47.12 -5.69 4.44
C PHE A 10 -47.10 -4.33 3.74
N LEU A 11 -48.32 -3.79 3.67
CA LEU A 11 -48.73 -2.55 3.03
C LEU A 11 -48.33 -1.30 3.83
N LEU A 12 -48.03 -0.27 3.07
CA LEU A 12 -48.33 1.17 3.18
C LEU A 12 -48.76 1.77 4.53
N GLY A 13 -48.07 2.85 4.91
CA GLY A 13 -48.53 3.89 5.80
C GLY A 13 -47.92 5.25 5.42
N ALA A 14 -48.62 5.99 4.55
CA ALA A 14 -48.33 7.39 4.25
C ALA A 14 -48.91 8.27 5.33
N ILE A 15 -48.11 9.15 5.97
CA ILE A 15 -48.61 10.26 6.76
C ILE A 15 -48.00 11.55 6.22
N SER A 16 -48.82 12.34 5.54
CA SER A 16 -48.58 13.71 5.13
C SER A 16 -48.71 14.63 6.36
N GLY A 17 -47.60 15.29 6.74
CA GLY A 17 -47.59 16.38 7.68
C GLY A 17 -47.10 17.66 7.01
N VAL A 18 -48.04 18.50 6.55
CA VAL A 18 -47.76 19.86 6.08
C VAL A 18 -47.62 20.76 7.29
N LEU A 19 -46.43 21.25 7.58
CA LEU A 19 -46.17 22.35 8.49
C LEU A 19 -45.87 23.61 7.70
N ALA A 20 -46.84 24.53 7.64
CA ALA A 20 -46.66 25.86 7.10
C ALA A 20 -45.83 26.69 8.10
N PHE A 21 -44.63 27.11 7.74
CA PHE A 21 -43.92 28.14 8.47
C PHE A 21 -44.12 29.50 7.78
N GLY A 22 -44.75 30.42 8.54
CA GLY A 22 -44.96 31.79 8.13
C GLY A 22 -43.63 32.55 7.96
N PHE A 23 -43.50 33.21 6.84
CA PHE A 23 -42.43 34.18 6.55
C PHE A 23 -42.72 35.49 7.28
N MET A 24 -41.97 35.81 8.33
CA MET A 24 -41.89 37.16 8.90
C MET A 24 -40.74 37.87 8.20
N ALA A 25 -41.07 38.80 7.31
CA ALA A 25 -40.11 39.71 6.69
C ALA A 25 -39.64 40.74 7.73
N VAL A 26 -38.41 40.62 8.18
CA VAL A 26 -37.71 41.66 8.96
C VAL A 26 -36.92 42.50 7.98
N THR A 27 -37.37 43.76 7.75
CA THR A 27 -36.64 44.78 6.99
C THR A 27 -35.48 45.29 7.84
N ALA A 28 -34.24 44.92 7.51
CA ALA A 28 -33.07 45.50 8.09
C ALA A 28 -32.63 46.76 7.30
N PRO A 29 -32.10 47.80 7.94
CA PRO A 29 -31.72 49.06 7.28
C PRO A 29 -30.44 48.84 6.46
N HIS A 30 -30.43 49.47 5.26
CA HIS A 30 -29.23 49.55 4.38
C HIS A 30 -28.10 50.22 5.11
N ARG A 31 -27.02 49.47 5.40
CA ARG A 31 -25.69 50.04 5.67
C ARG A 31 -24.93 50.16 4.36
N ASN A 32 -24.44 51.38 4.07
CA ASN A 32 -23.50 51.62 3.01
C ASN A 32 -22.22 50.83 3.27
N VAL A 33 -21.95 49.87 2.36
CA VAL A 33 -20.71 49.12 2.33
C VAL A 33 -19.68 49.92 1.55
N SER A 34 -18.87 50.70 2.26
CA SER A 34 -17.67 51.32 1.74
C SER A 34 -16.60 51.25 2.79
N ASP A 35 -16.22 50.06 3.20
CA ASP A 35 -14.97 49.73 3.90
C ASP A 35 -14.91 48.19 4.03
N ALA A 36 -14.68 47.50 2.90
CA ALA A 36 -14.25 46.14 2.92
C ALA A 36 -12.73 46.12 3.16
N PRO A 37 -12.22 45.47 4.20
CA PRO A 37 -10.80 45.27 4.32
C PRO A 37 -10.32 44.41 3.14
N GLU A 38 -9.31 44.91 2.45
CA GLU A 38 -8.58 44.24 1.39
C GLU A 38 -8.07 42.89 1.95
N ILE A 39 -8.69 41.79 1.51
CA ILE A 39 -8.21 40.45 1.84
C ILE A 39 -6.88 40.31 1.09
N ILE A 40 -5.78 40.54 1.79
CA ILE A 40 -4.46 40.14 1.33
C ILE A 40 -4.52 38.59 1.23
N GLN A 41 -4.78 38.12 0.02
CA GLN A 41 -4.54 36.70 -0.30
C GLN A 41 -3.03 36.47 -0.15
N SER A 42 -2.63 36.02 1.03
CA SER A 42 -1.32 35.39 1.22
C SER A 42 -1.28 34.19 0.30
N THR A 43 -0.70 34.34 -0.88
CA THR A 43 -0.19 33.22 -1.67
C THR A 43 1.07 32.74 -0.94
N ALA A 44 0.89 32.13 0.24
CA ALA A 44 1.88 31.20 0.73
C ALA A 44 2.00 30.13 -0.36
N ALA A 45 3.15 30.11 -1.04
CA ALA A 45 3.51 28.97 -1.85
C ALA A 45 3.34 27.75 -0.93
N VAL A 46 2.44 26.85 -1.30
CA VAL A 46 2.43 25.51 -0.74
C VAL A 46 3.79 24.97 -1.16
N GLU A 47 4.77 24.96 -0.24
CA GLU A 47 5.97 24.18 -0.46
C GLU A 47 5.46 22.77 -0.76
N ASP A 48 5.72 22.29 -1.98
CA ASP A 48 5.43 20.93 -2.36
C ASP A 48 6.06 20.04 -1.29
N ALA A 49 5.23 19.38 -0.50
CA ALA A 49 5.72 18.35 0.41
C ALA A 49 6.49 17.34 -0.47
N PRO A 50 7.70 16.92 -0.06
CA PRO A 50 8.45 15.96 -0.84
C PRO A 50 7.55 14.76 -1.14
N ALA A 51 7.61 14.25 -2.38
CA ALA A 51 6.85 13.07 -2.76
C ALA A 51 7.10 11.96 -1.72
N PRO A 52 6.07 11.21 -1.34
CA PRO A 52 6.24 10.14 -0.35
C PRO A 52 7.33 9.18 -0.84
N SER A 53 8.33 8.95 -0.01
CA SER A 53 9.38 7.96 -0.28
C SER A 53 9.02 6.64 0.36
N VAL A 54 9.38 5.54 -0.30
CA VAL A 54 9.24 4.20 0.29
C VAL A 54 10.22 4.07 1.47
N PRO A 55 9.77 3.78 2.70
CA PRO A 55 10.68 3.61 3.83
C PRO A 55 11.52 2.33 3.68
N ILE A 56 12.63 2.24 4.43
CA ILE A 56 13.44 1.01 4.56
C ILE A 56 13.23 0.45 5.96
N TYR A 57 12.72 -0.77 6.04
CA TYR A 57 12.60 -1.52 7.30
C TYR A 57 13.42 -2.81 7.24
N LEU A 58 14.07 -3.14 8.36
CA LEU A 58 14.77 -4.41 8.54
C LEU A 58 13.84 -5.42 9.20
N GLN A 59 13.68 -6.60 8.62
CA GLN A 59 12.97 -7.70 9.29
C GLN A 59 13.69 -8.16 10.58
N THR A 60 15.01 -7.90 10.65
CA THR A 60 15.88 -8.27 11.79
C THR A 60 16.01 -7.18 12.84
N ASP A 61 15.32 -6.04 12.72
CA ASP A 61 15.37 -4.96 13.70
C ASP A 61 14.97 -5.48 15.10
N GLU A 62 15.76 -5.14 16.13
CA GLU A 62 15.56 -5.61 17.50
C GLU A 62 14.19 -5.27 18.09
N ARG A 63 13.52 -4.23 17.55
CA ARG A 63 12.19 -3.80 17.99
C ARG A 63 11.10 -4.83 17.66
N TRP A 64 11.29 -5.65 16.63
CA TRP A 64 10.28 -6.58 16.16
C TRP A 64 10.79 -7.93 15.65
N GLY A 65 12.10 -8.06 15.36
CA GLY A 65 12.68 -9.26 14.76
C GLY A 65 12.41 -10.54 15.54
N GLY A 66 12.31 -10.47 16.88
CA GLY A 66 11.98 -11.61 17.73
C GLY A 66 10.48 -11.90 17.90
N LEU A 67 9.59 -11.19 17.21
CA LEU A 67 8.15 -11.47 17.28
C LEU A 67 7.81 -12.77 16.54
N PRO A 68 6.91 -13.62 17.10
CA PRO A 68 6.49 -14.85 16.45
C PRO A 68 5.80 -14.57 15.09
N TYR A 69 6.30 -15.20 14.03
CA TYR A 69 5.72 -15.09 12.69
C TYR A 69 6.03 -16.34 11.87
N ALA A 70 5.05 -16.79 11.09
CA ALA A 70 5.12 -18.03 10.31
C ALA A 70 5.49 -19.24 11.20
N TRP A 71 6.55 -19.97 10.85
CA TRP A 71 7.03 -21.09 11.66
C TRP A 71 8.21 -20.74 12.58
N GLY A 72 8.52 -19.47 12.74
CA GLY A 72 9.65 -18.99 13.55
C GLY A 72 9.41 -17.57 14.04
N GLU A 73 10.36 -16.71 13.76
CA GLU A 73 10.34 -15.29 14.11
C GLU A 73 10.30 -14.41 12.85
N LEU A 74 9.94 -13.16 13.03
CA LEU A 74 9.89 -12.19 11.93
C LEU A 74 11.28 -11.99 11.31
N SER A 75 12.35 -12.04 12.11
CA SER A 75 13.74 -12.00 11.64
C SER A 75 14.11 -13.13 10.67
N ASP A 76 13.42 -14.28 10.76
CA ASP A 76 13.71 -15.46 9.94
C ASP A 76 12.83 -15.53 8.68
N SER A 77 11.55 -15.18 8.83
CA SER A 77 10.51 -15.45 7.82
C SER A 77 9.76 -14.20 7.38
N GLY A 78 10.09 -13.02 7.92
CA GLY A 78 9.31 -11.80 7.76
C GLY A 78 9.58 -10.96 6.51
N CYS A 79 10.35 -11.45 5.53
CA CYS A 79 10.73 -10.65 4.36
C CYS A 79 9.50 -10.07 3.61
N GLY A 80 8.52 -10.88 3.28
CA GLY A 80 7.32 -10.43 2.58
C GLY A 80 6.44 -9.50 3.43
N LEU A 81 6.27 -9.78 4.73
CA LEU A 81 5.53 -8.91 5.64
C LEU A 81 6.22 -7.54 5.78
N THR A 82 7.56 -7.52 5.87
CA THR A 82 8.34 -6.28 5.96
C THR A 82 8.25 -5.47 4.66
N CYS A 83 8.35 -6.12 3.49
CA CYS A 83 8.12 -5.48 2.19
C CYS A 83 6.70 -4.93 2.07
N ALA A 84 5.68 -5.67 2.57
CA ALA A 84 4.30 -5.21 2.58
C ALA A 84 4.12 -3.97 3.48
N ALA A 85 4.80 -3.91 4.64
CA ALA A 85 4.80 -2.74 5.51
C ALA A 85 5.41 -1.51 4.81
N MET A 86 6.56 -1.68 4.11
CA MET A 86 7.19 -0.62 3.32
C MET A 86 6.26 -0.10 2.22
N ALA A 87 5.65 -1.00 1.45
CA ALA A 87 4.74 -0.65 0.37
C ALA A 87 3.47 0.05 0.90
N TRP A 88 2.90 -0.45 1.99
CA TRP A 88 1.70 0.16 2.56
C TRP A 88 1.97 1.51 3.21
N SER A 89 3.14 1.73 3.83
CA SER A 89 3.56 3.05 4.28
C SER A 89 3.57 4.07 3.13
N TYR A 90 4.08 3.66 1.97
CA TYR A 90 4.11 4.51 0.77
C TYR A 90 2.70 4.83 0.27
N PHE A 91 1.82 3.84 0.17
CA PHE A 91 0.46 4.04 -0.36
C PHE A 91 -0.46 4.75 0.62
N SER A 92 -0.39 4.47 1.91
CA SER A 92 -1.25 5.12 2.92
C SER A 92 -0.81 6.56 3.22
N GLY A 93 0.46 6.88 3.03
CA GLY A 93 1.07 8.13 3.47
C GLY A 93 1.34 8.20 4.98
N ASP A 94 1.05 7.11 5.71
CA ASP A 94 1.30 6.97 7.14
C ASP A 94 2.46 5.99 7.37
N GLU A 95 3.17 6.13 8.49
CA GLU A 95 4.18 5.15 8.89
C GLU A 95 3.50 3.84 9.34
N TRP A 96 3.78 2.75 8.60
CA TRP A 96 3.36 1.39 8.94
C TRP A 96 4.58 0.51 9.14
N THR A 97 4.95 0.29 10.39
CA THR A 97 6.07 -0.59 10.72
C THR A 97 5.72 -2.07 10.47
N PRO A 98 6.72 -2.97 10.41
CA PRO A 98 6.45 -4.41 10.41
C PRO A 98 5.58 -4.90 11.57
N VAL A 99 5.62 -4.21 12.73
CA VAL A 99 4.72 -4.52 13.87
C VAL A 99 3.28 -4.16 13.55
N ASP A 100 3.05 -3.01 12.93
CA ASP A 100 1.70 -2.58 12.56
C ASP A 100 1.10 -3.53 11.52
N MET A 101 1.90 -3.93 10.52
CA MET A 101 1.48 -4.92 9.53
C MET A 101 1.19 -6.27 10.18
N LEU A 102 2.06 -6.76 11.08
CA LEU A 102 1.86 -8.02 11.81
C LEU A 102 0.59 -7.97 12.67
N ASN A 103 0.33 -6.85 13.35
CA ASN A 103 -0.88 -6.67 14.14
C ASN A 103 -2.16 -6.66 13.28
N ALA A 104 -2.07 -6.14 12.05
CA ALA A 104 -3.21 -6.05 11.15
C ALA A 104 -3.56 -7.39 10.48
N VAL A 105 -2.57 -8.20 10.14
CA VAL A 105 -2.77 -9.42 9.32
C VAL A 105 -2.39 -10.72 10.03
N GLY A 106 -1.65 -10.66 11.13
CA GLY A 106 -1.17 -11.88 11.82
C GLY A 106 -0.44 -12.83 10.86
N ASN A 107 -0.85 -14.09 10.87
CA ASN A 107 -0.38 -15.15 9.97
C ASN A 107 -1.37 -15.47 8.84
N ASP A 108 -2.37 -14.62 8.57
CA ASP A 108 -3.42 -14.90 7.58
C ASP A 108 -2.86 -15.08 6.15
N TYR A 109 -1.70 -14.49 5.89
CA TYR A 109 -1.01 -14.58 4.60
C TYR A 109 0.30 -15.36 4.68
N VAL A 110 0.32 -16.36 5.54
CA VAL A 110 1.39 -17.37 5.59
C VAL A 110 0.86 -18.68 5.02
N GLN A 111 1.54 -19.24 4.03
CA GLN A 111 1.25 -20.55 3.44
C GLN A 111 2.49 -21.42 3.52
N GLU A 112 2.40 -22.57 4.14
CA GLU A 112 3.53 -23.50 4.33
C GLU A 112 4.79 -22.86 4.93
N GLY A 113 4.60 -21.86 5.82
CA GLY A 113 5.67 -21.10 6.46
C GLY A 113 6.27 -19.97 5.61
N GLN A 114 5.74 -19.73 4.42
CA GLN A 114 6.19 -18.68 3.49
C GLN A 114 5.17 -17.55 3.37
N ASN A 115 5.65 -16.36 2.98
CA ASN A 115 4.80 -15.20 2.74
C ASN A 115 3.98 -15.39 1.46
N TYR A 116 2.66 -15.32 1.56
CA TYR A 116 1.75 -15.33 0.42
C TYR A 116 1.47 -13.89 -0.04
N MET A 117 2.33 -13.39 -0.93
CA MET A 117 2.29 -11.97 -1.37
C MET A 117 0.96 -11.54 -1.99
N PRO A 118 0.21 -12.37 -2.76
CA PRO A 118 -1.11 -11.98 -3.23
C PRO A 118 -2.09 -11.65 -2.10
N GLY A 119 -1.94 -12.29 -0.94
CA GLY A 119 -2.75 -12.02 0.25
C GLY A 119 -2.52 -10.60 0.78
N PHE A 120 -1.27 -10.17 0.86
CA PHE A 120 -0.92 -8.79 1.24
C PHE A 120 -1.47 -7.77 0.24
N CYS A 121 -1.33 -8.03 -1.07
CA CYS A 121 -1.91 -7.17 -2.11
C CYS A 121 -3.44 -7.05 -1.97
N MET A 122 -4.14 -8.17 -1.75
CA MET A 122 -5.59 -8.16 -1.50
C MET A 122 -5.96 -7.41 -0.23
N TRP A 123 -5.13 -7.47 0.81
CA TRP A 123 -5.37 -6.72 2.03
C TRP A 123 -5.24 -5.22 1.77
N MET A 124 -4.18 -4.76 1.09
CA MET A 124 -3.97 -3.36 0.73
C MET A 124 -5.13 -2.81 -0.11
N HIS A 125 -5.58 -3.57 -1.12
CA HIS A 125 -6.75 -3.21 -1.94
C HIS A 125 -8.04 -3.06 -1.10
N ARG A 126 -8.22 -3.84 -0.05
CA ARG A 126 -9.36 -3.69 0.87
C ARG A 126 -9.27 -2.47 1.77
N GLN A 127 -8.06 -1.97 2.05
CA GLN A 127 -7.86 -0.71 2.80
C GLN A 127 -8.09 0.51 1.90
N ASP A 128 -7.64 0.43 0.64
CA ASP A 128 -7.79 1.48 -0.37
C ASP A 128 -8.02 0.82 -1.74
N ASP A 129 -9.22 0.94 -2.28
CA ASP A 129 -9.65 0.30 -3.53
C ASP A 129 -8.96 0.88 -4.77
N THR A 130 -8.29 2.02 -4.66
CA THR A 130 -7.41 2.57 -5.70
C THR A 130 -6.07 1.86 -5.79
N VAL A 131 -5.64 1.15 -4.73
CA VAL A 131 -4.43 0.34 -4.73
C VAL A 131 -4.75 -1.02 -5.36
N THR A 132 -4.17 -1.28 -6.50
CA THR A 132 -4.40 -2.50 -7.29
C THR A 132 -3.10 -3.22 -7.56
N SER A 133 -3.18 -4.53 -7.78
CA SER A 133 -2.01 -5.34 -8.12
C SER A 133 -2.23 -6.15 -9.38
N SER A 134 -1.13 -6.47 -10.07
CA SER A 134 -1.12 -7.49 -11.11
C SER A 134 -1.37 -8.88 -10.52
N VAL A 135 -1.59 -9.85 -11.38
CA VAL A 135 -1.40 -11.26 -11.05
C VAL A 135 0.09 -11.58 -10.97
N ILE A 136 0.46 -12.73 -10.36
CA ILE A 136 1.85 -13.21 -10.36
C ILE A 136 2.33 -13.43 -11.81
N TYR A 137 3.55 -12.99 -12.11
CA TYR A 137 4.22 -13.20 -13.40
C TYR A 137 5.73 -13.41 -13.19
N GLU A 138 6.41 -13.98 -14.18
CA GLU A 138 7.85 -14.34 -14.13
C GLU A 138 8.71 -13.46 -15.06
N ASP A 139 8.09 -12.54 -15.79
CA ASP A 139 8.76 -11.71 -16.78
C ASP A 139 9.35 -10.45 -16.14
N MET A 140 10.69 -10.37 -16.11
CA MET A 140 11.43 -9.22 -15.59
C MET A 140 11.20 -7.95 -16.43
N GLU A 141 11.07 -8.08 -17.76
CA GLU A 141 10.84 -6.92 -18.63
C GLU A 141 9.52 -6.23 -18.26
N HIS A 142 8.47 -7.01 -18.01
CA HIS A 142 7.19 -6.51 -17.51
C HIS A 142 7.35 -5.82 -16.14
N ALA A 143 8.15 -6.38 -15.23
CA ALA A 143 8.40 -5.76 -13.93
C ALA A 143 9.09 -4.39 -14.06
N LEU A 144 10.02 -4.24 -15.00
CA LEU A 144 10.70 -2.98 -15.28
C LEU A 144 9.77 -1.94 -15.93
N GLU A 145 8.84 -2.37 -16.79
CA GLU A 145 7.80 -1.51 -17.36
C GLU A 145 6.87 -0.97 -16.28
N ASP A 146 6.41 -1.84 -15.37
CA ASP A 146 5.53 -1.46 -14.26
C ASP A 146 6.21 -0.48 -13.29
N LEU A 147 7.48 -0.73 -12.93
CA LEU A 147 8.28 0.21 -12.15
C LEU A 147 8.42 1.57 -12.84
N SER A 148 8.71 1.57 -14.14
CA SER A 148 8.83 2.80 -14.93
C SER A 148 7.52 3.58 -15.01
N SER A 149 6.39 2.89 -14.82
CA SER A 149 5.04 3.46 -14.75
C SER A 149 4.65 3.96 -13.34
N GLY A 150 5.55 3.84 -12.36
CA GLY A 150 5.36 4.31 -10.99
C GLY A 150 4.74 3.28 -10.03
N SER A 151 4.64 2.02 -10.44
CA SER A 151 4.27 0.93 -9.53
C SER A 151 5.45 0.54 -8.65
N LEU A 152 5.19 -0.06 -7.48
CA LEU A 152 6.15 -0.85 -6.74
C LEU A 152 6.04 -2.31 -7.20
N VAL A 153 7.12 -3.09 -7.04
CA VAL A 153 7.11 -4.50 -7.42
C VAL A 153 7.65 -5.37 -6.29
N PHE A 154 6.85 -6.30 -5.79
CA PHE A 154 7.33 -7.38 -4.95
C PHE A 154 8.02 -8.42 -5.84
N ALA A 155 9.26 -8.74 -5.54
CA ALA A 155 10.04 -9.71 -6.29
C ALA A 155 10.52 -10.85 -5.37
N GLU A 156 10.22 -12.09 -5.74
CA GLU A 156 10.78 -13.27 -5.10
C GLU A 156 12.09 -13.64 -5.79
N MET A 157 13.11 -13.99 -5.01
CA MET A 157 14.40 -14.36 -5.54
C MET A 157 15.08 -15.45 -4.72
N GLN A 158 16.05 -16.14 -5.34
CA GLN A 158 16.96 -17.08 -4.70
C GLN A 158 18.41 -16.68 -4.99
N GLY A 159 19.34 -17.20 -4.21
CA GLY A 159 20.76 -16.88 -4.38
C GLY A 159 21.13 -15.51 -3.83
N GLN A 160 21.86 -14.71 -4.58
CA GLN A 160 22.42 -13.43 -4.17
C GLN A 160 21.88 -12.30 -5.05
N LEU A 161 21.59 -11.13 -4.45
CA LEU A 161 21.27 -9.92 -5.22
C LEU A 161 22.49 -9.31 -5.89
N GLU A 162 23.66 -9.43 -5.27
CA GLU A 162 24.92 -8.95 -5.78
C GLU A 162 26.05 -9.94 -5.48
N GLU A 163 27.11 -9.92 -6.28
CA GLU A 163 28.25 -10.82 -6.11
C GLU A 163 28.91 -10.63 -4.73
N GLY A 164 29.04 -11.72 -3.99
CA GLY A 164 29.61 -11.71 -2.63
C GLY A 164 28.64 -11.24 -1.54
N GLY A 165 27.41 -10.91 -1.90
CA GLY A 165 26.35 -10.56 -0.97
C GLY A 165 25.79 -11.76 -0.22
N ARG A 166 24.75 -11.53 0.60
CA ARG A 166 24.04 -12.59 1.33
C ARG A 166 23.32 -13.51 0.34
N SER A 167 23.39 -14.81 0.59
CA SER A 167 22.66 -15.82 -0.19
C SER A 167 21.37 -16.22 0.52
N TYR A 168 20.28 -16.29 -0.22
CA TYR A 168 18.92 -16.61 0.24
C TYR A 168 18.44 -17.92 -0.40
N GLY A 169 17.69 -18.73 0.36
CA GLY A 169 17.03 -19.93 -0.15
C GLY A 169 15.62 -19.68 -0.72
N GLY A 170 15.14 -18.44 -0.56
CA GLY A 170 13.88 -17.87 -1.00
C GLY A 170 13.70 -16.57 -0.23
N HIS A 171 13.47 -15.45 -0.92
CA HIS A 171 13.46 -14.14 -0.32
C HIS A 171 12.56 -13.19 -1.11
N ILE A 172 11.87 -12.29 -0.41
CA ILE A 172 11.08 -11.24 -1.01
C ILE A 172 11.80 -9.91 -0.81
N VAL A 173 11.97 -9.17 -1.88
CA VAL A 173 12.44 -7.78 -1.87
C VAL A 173 11.41 -6.86 -2.52
N LEU A 174 11.52 -5.56 -2.26
CA LEU A 174 10.66 -4.55 -2.86
C LEU A 174 11.47 -3.71 -3.86
N LEU A 175 11.12 -3.79 -5.13
CA LEU A 175 11.65 -2.89 -6.16
C LEU A 175 10.83 -1.60 -6.09
N THR A 176 11.50 -0.45 -6.00
CA THR A 176 10.84 0.82 -5.68
C THR A 176 10.91 1.85 -6.78
N GLU A 177 11.98 1.87 -7.56
CA GLU A 177 12.22 2.87 -8.60
C GLU A 177 13.02 2.27 -9.76
N SER A 178 12.82 2.83 -10.96
CA SER A 178 13.69 2.58 -12.12
C SER A 178 13.95 3.88 -12.86
N ASP A 179 15.22 4.10 -13.24
CA ASP A 179 15.65 5.22 -14.08
C ASP A 179 15.81 4.83 -15.57
N GLY A 180 15.37 3.63 -15.93
CA GLY A 180 15.52 3.07 -17.28
C GLY A 180 16.89 2.41 -17.56
N GLN A 181 17.80 2.38 -16.56
CA GLN A 181 19.11 1.71 -16.65
C GLN A 181 19.38 0.86 -15.40
N SER A 182 18.82 1.27 -14.28
CA SER A 182 19.00 0.61 -12.98
C SER A 182 17.69 0.57 -12.20
N VAL A 183 17.66 -0.28 -11.17
CA VAL A 183 16.52 -0.47 -10.25
C VAL A 183 16.99 -0.25 -8.84
N THR A 184 16.21 0.51 -8.08
CA THR A 184 16.36 0.64 -6.63
C THR A 184 15.58 -0.46 -5.93
N ILE A 185 16.23 -1.18 -5.03
CA ILE A 185 15.72 -2.33 -4.30
C ILE A 185 15.81 -2.07 -2.82
N HIS A 186 14.68 -2.23 -2.10
CA HIS A 186 14.65 -2.30 -0.65
C HIS A 186 14.63 -3.77 -0.21
N ASP A 187 15.77 -4.24 0.26
CA ASP A 187 15.92 -5.58 0.83
C ASP A 187 15.65 -5.51 2.35
N PRO A 188 14.65 -6.23 2.88
CA PRO A 188 14.36 -6.25 4.32
C PRO A 188 15.49 -6.85 5.18
N CYS A 189 16.56 -7.32 4.57
CA CYS A 189 17.79 -7.72 5.25
C CYS A 189 18.94 -6.72 5.12
N SER A 190 18.74 -5.57 4.44
CA SER A 190 19.74 -4.52 4.25
C SER A 190 19.26 -3.18 4.81
N PRO A 191 20.08 -2.47 5.60
CA PRO A 191 19.70 -1.14 6.11
C PRO A 191 19.79 -0.03 5.05
N TYR A 192 20.20 -0.36 3.83
CA TYR A 192 20.38 0.58 2.72
C TYR A 192 19.68 0.06 1.48
N ALA A 193 19.15 0.99 0.67
CA ALA A 193 18.70 0.66 -0.66
C ALA A 193 19.88 0.16 -1.51
N LEU A 194 19.65 -0.89 -2.28
CA LEU A 194 20.57 -1.41 -3.27
C LEU A 194 20.18 -0.90 -4.65
N THR A 195 21.14 -0.53 -5.49
CA THR A 195 20.88 -0.18 -6.88
C THR A 195 21.58 -1.18 -7.79
N LEU A 196 20.81 -1.88 -8.60
CA LEU A 196 21.32 -2.82 -9.59
C LEU A 196 21.07 -2.30 -11.01
N SER A 197 22.08 -2.39 -11.89
CA SER A 197 21.86 -2.18 -13.32
C SER A 197 20.95 -3.28 -13.91
N TYR A 198 20.32 -3.02 -15.05
CA TYR A 198 19.50 -4.03 -15.74
C TYR A 198 20.31 -5.29 -16.10
N GLU A 199 21.62 -5.16 -16.38
CA GLU A 199 22.51 -6.29 -16.57
C GLU A 199 22.67 -7.14 -15.30
N GLN A 200 22.85 -6.47 -14.14
CA GLN A 200 22.92 -7.15 -12.84
C GLN A 200 21.59 -7.80 -12.47
N MET A 201 20.46 -7.10 -12.70
CA MET A 201 19.12 -7.66 -12.52
C MET A 201 18.91 -8.95 -13.32
N ALA A 202 19.40 -9.00 -14.56
CA ALA A 202 19.32 -10.21 -15.41
C ALA A 202 20.16 -11.38 -14.89
N GLY A 203 21.11 -11.12 -13.98
CA GLY A 203 21.93 -12.16 -13.34
C GLY A 203 21.35 -12.73 -12.05
N VAL A 204 20.28 -12.15 -11.52
CA VAL A 204 19.60 -12.62 -10.29
C VAL A 204 18.63 -13.75 -10.65
N ASP A 205 18.54 -14.75 -9.79
CA ASP A 205 17.60 -15.88 -9.91
C ASP A 205 16.22 -15.45 -9.35
N TRP A 206 15.42 -14.79 -10.22
CA TRP A 206 14.07 -14.35 -9.89
C TRP A 206 13.06 -15.48 -10.03
N GLY A 207 12.20 -15.66 -9.05
CA GLY A 207 11.11 -16.63 -9.08
C GLY A 207 9.83 -16.03 -9.64
N TYR A 208 9.39 -14.91 -9.11
CA TYR A 208 8.20 -14.21 -9.60
C TYR A 208 8.19 -12.73 -9.22
N PHE A 209 7.28 -11.99 -9.87
CA PHE A 209 7.01 -10.59 -9.58
C PHE A 209 5.50 -10.36 -9.37
N ILE A 210 5.16 -9.35 -8.58
CA ILE A 210 3.80 -8.81 -8.43
C ILE A 210 3.92 -7.30 -8.37
N SER A 211 3.39 -6.61 -9.36
CA SER A 211 3.29 -5.15 -9.34
C SER A 211 2.14 -4.69 -8.48
N ILE A 212 2.33 -3.58 -7.78
CA ILE A 212 1.29 -2.92 -7.01
C ILE A 212 1.38 -1.41 -7.22
N GLY A 213 0.27 -0.78 -7.53
CA GLY A 213 0.21 0.64 -7.86
C GLY A 213 -1.19 1.22 -7.66
N ARG A 214 -1.33 2.52 -7.90
CA ARG A 214 -2.64 3.19 -7.90
C ARG A 214 -3.22 3.21 -9.31
N SER A 215 -4.52 2.88 -9.42
CA SER A 215 -5.31 2.98 -10.66
C SER A 215 -5.96 4.35 -10.78
#